data_f6d59fd6d5b5ffebbb456db801128945
#
_entry.id   f6d59fd6d5b5ffebbb456db801128945
#
_cell.length_a   1.000
_cell.length_b   1.000
_cell.length_c   1.000
_cell.angle_alpha   90.00
_cell.angle_beta   90.00
_cell.angle_gamma   90.00
#
_symmetry.space_group_name_H-M   'P 1'
#
loop_
_entity.id
_entity.type
_entity.pdbx_description
1 polymer ?
#
loop_
_entity_poly.entity_id
_entity_poly.type
_entity_poly.pdbx_seq_one_letter_code
_entity_poly.pdbx_strand_id
1 'polypeptide(L)'
;LLSLIASIEAVNSSGINFEQPLNESSAVFLGTAGGGLTTQDENFKKVYEQKRNRVHPLTVPRLMHSASASAISIENNITGPAFTVSTACASSNHAIGQAFALIRSGQILTAVTGGADSMLCFGGLKAWEGLRIMTTDKCRPFCATRDGMIQSEGATVFILEELEHALSRNADIYAELVGYSMNSDAFDIMIPSPKGLERAMELALTDAKLDPEC
;
A
#
# COMPACT_ATOMS: atom_id res chain seq x y z
N LEU A 1 9.57 6.70 5.15
CA LEU A 1 10.89 6.51 4.51
C LEU A 1 10.89 5.33 3.54
N LEU A 2 10.48 4.11 3.95
CA LEU A 2 10.48 2.92 3.08
C LEU A 2 9.69 3.15 1.79
N SER A 3 8.49 3.68 1.87
CA SER A 3 7.67 4.01 0.69
C SER A 3 8.33 5.00 -0.27
N LEU A 4 9.02 6.01 0.28
CA LEU A 4 9.72 6.99 -0.56
C LEU A 4 10.91 6.36 -1.28
N ILE A 5 11.71 5.52 -0.61
CA ILE A 5 12.81 4.79 -1.23
C ILE A 5 12.28 3.88 -2.36
N ALA A 6 11.25 3.07 -2.07
CA ALA A 6 10.65 2.19 -3.06
C ALA A 6 10.03 2.96 -4.25
N SER A 7 9.45 4.15 -4.00
CA SER A 7 8.91 4.98 -5.09
C SER A 7 10.00 5.58 -5.97
N ILE A 8 11.12 6.03 -5.39
CA ILE A 8 12.28 6.53 -6.16
C ILE A 8 12.83 5.41 -7.06
N GLU A 9 12.94 4.20 -6.53
CA GLU A 9 13.37 3.04 -7.30
C GLU A 9 12.40 2.71 -8.44
N ALA A 10 11.09 2.69 -8.16
CA ALA A 10 10.05 2.44 -9.16
C ALA A 10 10.04 3.50 -10.27
N VAL A 11 10.14 4.78 -9.92
CA VAL A 11 10.19 5.90 -10.88
C VAL A 11 11.45 5.79 -11.76
N ASN A 12 12.61 5.57 -11.15
CA ASN A 12 13.87 5.43 -11.87
C ASN A 12 13.85 4.22 -12.82
N SER A 13 13.35 3.07 -12.38
CA SER A 13 13.30 1.85 -13.22
C SER A 13 12.29 1.96 -14.35
N SER A 14 11.19 2.69 -14.16
CA SER A 14 10.18 2.90 -15.21
C SER A 14 10.61 3.90 -16.29
N GLY A 15 11.62 4.72 -16.02
CA GLY A 15 12.06 5.80 -16.90
C GLY A 15 11.01 6.90 -17.11
N ILE A 16 9.96 6.95 -16.27
CA ILE A 16 8.92 7.97 -16.38
C ILE A 16 9.42 9.31 -15.81
N ASN A 17 9.04 10.41 -16.46
CA ASN A 17 9.34 11.75 -15.98
C ASN A 17 8.04 12.53 -15.76
N PHE A 18 7.79 12.94 -14.53
CA PHE A 18 6.57 13.66 -14.12
C PHE A 18 6.68 15.17 -14.37
N GLU A 19 7.10 15.58 -15.58
CA GLU A 19 7.01 16.97 -16.01
C GLU A 19 5.61 17.30 -16.54
N GLN A 20 5.30 18.59 -16.68
CA GLN A 20 4.03 19.01 -17.26
C GLN A 20 3.87 18.57 -18.72
N PRO A 21 2.69 18.13 -19.15
CA PRO A 21 1.43 18.07 -18.37
C PRO A 21 1.20 16.75 -17.60
N LEU A 22 2.14 15.80 -17.66
CA LEU A 22 1.96 14.46 -17.08
C LEU A 22 1.75 14.50 -15.56
N ASN A 23 2.42 15.40 -14.85
CA ASN A 23 2.30 15.52 -13.39
C ASN A 23 0.87 15.87 -12.93
N GLU A 24 0.07 16.58 -13.75
CA GLU A 24 -1.32 16.92 -13.44
C GLU A 24 -2.29 15.76 -13.70
N SER A 25 -1.95 14.87 -14.63
CA SER A 25 -2.70 13.65 -14.96
C SER A 25 -2.15 12.39 -14.29
N SER A 26 -1.25 12.58 -13.33
CA SER A 26 -0.66 11.50 -12.53
C SER A 26 -1.20 11.51 -11.11
N ALA A 27 -1.21 10.34 -10.45
CA ALA A 27 -1.73 10.20 -9.10
C ALA A 27 -0.76 9.44 -8.18
N VAL A 28 -0.99 9.56 -6.85
CA VAL A 28 -0.31 8.75 -5.83
C VAL A 28 -1.35 8.07 -4.95
N PHE A 29 -1.44 6.75 -5.02
CA PHE A 29 -2.31 5.95 -4.17
C PHE A 29 -1.50 4.92 -3.41
N LEU A 30 -1.41 5.06 -2.09
CA LEU A 30 -0.68 4.10 -1.26
C LEU A 30 -1.59 3.42 -0.24
N GLY A 31 -1.32 2.14 -0.03
CA GLY A 31 -1.92 1.37 1.06
C GLY A 31 -1.04 1.39 2.30
N THR A 32 -1.63 1.57 3.47
CA THR A 32 -0.98 1.34 4.77
C THR A 32 -2.01 0.96 5.82
N ALA A 33 -1.68 0.00 6.66
CA ALA A 33 -2.53 -0.38 7.79
C ALA A 33 -2.20 0.42 9.05
N GLY A 34 -0.93 0.65 9.32
CA GLY A 34 -0.43 1.22 10.57
C GLY A 34 -0.04 2.70 10.50
N GLY A 35 0.11 3.26 9.31
CA GLY A 35 0.55 4.65 9.14
C GLY A 35 1.87 4.93 9.87
N GLY A 36 1.90 6.01 10.65
CA GLY A 36 3.08 6.44 11.42
C GLY A 36 3.16 5.90 12.84
N LEU A 37 2.76 4.63 13.08
CA LEU A 37 2.68 4.04 14.43
C LEU A 37 4.01 4.13 15.21
N THR A 38 5.14 3.88 14.57
CA THR A 38 6.48 4.02 15.19
C THR A 38 6.73 5.45 15.67
N THR A 39 6.37 6.45 14.86
CA THR A 39 6.48 7.87 15.23
C THR A 39 5.59 8.19 16.43
N GLN A 40 4.38 7.63 16.45
CA GLN A 40 3.44 7.81 17.55
C GLN A 40 3.99 7.20 18.84
N ASP A 41 4.40 5.93 18.82
CA ASP A 41 4.93 5.21 19.98
C ASP A 41 6.13 5.96 20.59
N GLU A 42 7.12 6.31 19.78
CA GLU A 42 8.33 7.02 20.22
C GLU A 42 8.05 8.40 20.84
N ASN A 43 7.17 9.19 20.23
CA ASN A 43 6.91 10.54 20.70
C ASN A 43 5.95 10.57 21.90
N PHE A 44 4.99 9.65 21.96
CA PHE A 44 4.11 9.54 23.12
C PHE A 44 4.86 9.01 24.35
N LYS A 45 5.81 8.10 24.17
CA LYS A 45 6.74 7.69 25.22
C LYS A 45 7.50 8.86 25.84
N LYS A 46 7.98 9.81 25.04
CA LYS A 46 8.65 11.02 25.53
C LYS A 46 7.72 11.85 26.45
N VAL A 47 6.44 11.93 26.11
CA VAL A 47 5.45 12.68 26.91
C VAL A 47 5.09 11.94 28.19
N TYR A 48 4.73 10.67 28.10
CA TYR A 48 4.16 9.92 29.24
C TYR A 48 5.23 9.40 30.19
N GLU A 49 6.34 8.84 29.69
CA GLU A 49 7.40 8.25 30.52
C GLU A 49 8.46 9.28 30.93
N GLN A 50 8.95 10.06 29.96
CA GLN A 50 10.01 11.04 30.18
C GLN A 50 9.50 12.41 30.66
N LYS A 51 8.18 12.57 30.82
CA LYS A 51 7.52 13.81 31.26
C LYS A 51 7.92 15.05 30.44
N ARG A 52 8.26 14.86 29.17
CA ARG A 52 8.54 15.97 28.27
C ARG A 52 7.24 16.65 27.85
N ASN A 53 7.22 17.98 27.87
CA ASN A 53 6.08 18.78 27.43
C ASN A 53 6.13 19.15 25.94
N ARG A 54 7.12 18.62 25.19
CA ARG A 54 7.31 18.86 23.74
C ARG A 54 7.74 17.60 23.05
N VAL A 55 7.23 17.43 21.83
CA VAL A 55 7.62 16.39 20.87
C VAL A 55 8.19 17.04 19.60
N HIS A 56 8.66 16.23 18.66
CA HIS A 56 9.19 16.75 17.41
C HIS A 56 8.10 17.54 16.64
N PRO A 57 8.39 18.73 16.08
CA PRO A 57 7.39 19.56 15.38
C PRO A 57 6.65 18.83 14.26
N LEU A 58 7.34 17.92 13.54
CA LEU A 58 6.75 17.13 12.48
C LEU A 58 6.12 15.80 12.96
N THR A 59 5.84 15.66 14.25
CA THR A 59 5.19 14.44 14.78
C THR A 59 3.83 14.22 14.10
N VAL A 60 2.98 15.24 14.04
CA VAL A 60 1.65 15.12 13.43
C VAL A 60 1.74 14.74 11.95
N PRO A 61 2.45 15.45 11.07
CA PRO A 61 2.58 15.05 9.68
C PRO A 61 3.12 13.63 9.48
N ARG A 62 4.04 13.18 10.35
CA ARG A 62 4.67 11.86 10.24
C ARG A 62 3.81 10.70 10.74
N LEU A 63 2.89 10.95 11.67
CA LEU A 63 2.01 9.91 12.18
C LEU A 63 0.75 9.68 11.33
N MET A 64 0.39 10.64 10.48
CA MET A 64 -0.77 10.53 9.61
C MET A 64 -0.57 9.45 8.55
N HIS A 65 -1.63 8.70 8.23
CA HIS A 65 -1.60 7.68 7.17
C HIS A 65 -1.20 8.26 5.82
N SER A 66 -1.62 9.48 5.52
CA SER A 66 -1.31 10.18 4.26
C SER A 66 0.15 10.62 4.10
N ALA A 67 0.98 10.50 5.15
CA ALA A 67 2.37 10.97 5.12
C ALA A 67 3.18 10.41 3.94
N SER A 68 3.00 9.12 3.64
CA SER A 68 3.71 8.46 2.55
C SER A 68 3.27 8.96 1.17
N ALA A 69 1.97 9.05 0.93
CA ALA A 69 1.44 9.54 -0.35
C ALA A 69 1.85 11.00 -0.60
N SER A 70 1.76 11.85 0.43
CA SER A 70 2.19 13.25 0.35
C SER A 70 3.68 13.39 0.07
N ALA A 71 4.53 12.58 0.73
CA ALA A 71 5.97 12.63 0.50
C ALA A 71 6.35 12.25 -0.94
N ILE A 72 5.71 11.22 -1.49
CA ILE A 72 5.93 10.78 -2.88
C ILE A 72 5.43 11.80 -3.88
N SER A 73 4.27 12.42 -3.62
CA SER A 73 3.72 13.49 -4.46
C SER A 73 4.69 14.69 -4.54
N ILE A 74 5.23 15.12 -3.40
CA ILE A 74 6.20 16.23 -3.33
C ILE A 74 7.49 15.87 -4.06
N GLU A 75 8.05 14.68 -3.81
CA GLU A 75 9.32 14.23 -4.41
C GLU A 75 9.27 14.20 -5.93
N ASN A 76 8.14 13.79 -6.50
CA ASN A 76 7.98 13.61 -7.93
C ASN A 76 7.18 14.76 -8.60
N ASN A 77 6.89 15.84 -7.88
CA ASN A 77 6.09 16.96 -8.37
C ASN A 77 4.72 16.54 -8.96
N ILE A 78 4.10 15.46 -8.43
CA ILE A 78 2.79 14.98 -8.88
C ILE A 78 1.71 15.86 -8.25
N THR A 79 0.93 16.55 -9.07
CA THR A 79 -0.08 17.52 -8.63
C THR A 79 -1.53 17.02 -8.78
N GLY A 80 -1.70 15.83 -9.35
CA GLY A 80 -3.00 15.16 -9.39
C GLY A 80 -3.38 14.51 -8.05
N PRO A 81 -4.39 13.64 -8.01
CA PRO A 81 -4.90 13.05 -6.76
C PRO A 81 -3.83 12.30 -5.98
N ALA A 82 -3.67 12.60 -4.68
CA ALA A 82 -2.75 11.91 -3.79
C ALA A 82 -3.43 11.58 -2.46
N PHE A 83 -3.63 10.30 -2.17
CA PHE A 83 -4.23 9.84 -0.91
C PHE A 83 -3.81 8.43 -0.54
N THR A 84 -4.21 8.01 0.66
CA THR A 84 -3.87 6.71 1.21
C THR A 84 -5.14 5.90 1.47
N VAL A 85 -5.06 4.61 1.16
CA VAL A 85 -6.10 3.62 1.46
C VAL A 85 -5.69 2.85 2.70
N SER A 86 -6.61 2.68 3.66
CA SER A 86 -6.37 1.90 4.88
C SER A 86 -7.50 0.89 5.06
N THR A 87 -7.20 -0.36 4.73
CA THR A 87 -8.11 -1.51 4.81
C THR A 87 -7.36 -2.74 5.33
N ALA A 88 -6.61 -2.56 6.43
CA ALA A 88 -5.75 -3.57 7.02
C ALA A 88 -4.78 -4.19 5.98
N CYS A 89 -4.65 -5.53 5.95
CA CYS A 89 -3.72 -6.24 5.05
C CYS A 89 -4.05 -6.05 3.56
N ALA A 90 -5.27 -5.68 3.19
CA ALA A 90 -5.70 -5.44 1.83
C ALA A 90 -5.41 -4.01 1.32
N SER A 91 -4.83 -3.14 2.14
CA SER A 91 -4.64 -1.71 1.84
C SER A 91 -3.93 -1.47 0.51
N SER A 92 -2.81 -2.16 0.27
CA SER A 92 -2.04 -2.01 -0.97
C SER A 92 -2.80 -2.52 -2.20
N ASN A 93 -3.51 -3.66 -2.09
CA ASN A 93 -4.35 -4.16 -3.18
C ASN A 93 -5.46 -3.18 -3.53
N HIS A 94 -6.10 -2.56 -2.52
CA HIS A 94 -7.13 -1.55 -2.75
C HIS A 94 -6.55 -0.27 -3.37
N ALA A 95 -5.35 0.15 -2.98
CA ALA A 95 -4.66 1.29 -3.59
C ALA A 95 -4.36 1.05 -5.08
N ILE A 96 -3.83 -0.14 -5.41
CA ILE A 96 -3.59 -0.58 -6.79
C ILE A 96 -4.92 -0.60 -7.58
N GLY A 97 -5.98 -1.14 -7.00
CA GLY A 97 -7.29 -1.18 -7.62
C GLY A 97 -7.90 0.21 -7.90
N GLN A 98 -7.69 1.17 -7.00
CA GLN A 98 -8.08 2.56 -7.24
C GLN A 98 -7.31 3.17 -8.41
N ALA A 99 -5.99 2.98 -8.46
CA ALA A 99 -5.16 3.42 -9.57
C ALA A 99 -5.64 2.81 -10.89
N PHE A 100 -5.83 1.50 -10.92
CA PHE A 100 -6.33 0.76 -12.09
C PHE A 100 -7.68 1.31 -12.57
N ALA A 101 -8.64 1.52 -11.68
CA ALA A 101 -9.97 2.01 -12.05
C ALA A 101 -9.92 3.42 -12.66
N LEU A 102 -9.09 4.31 -12.10
CA LEU A 102 -8.97 5.68 -12.59
C LEU A 102 -8.21 5.76 -13.92
N ILE A 103 -7.18 4.94 -14.13
CA ILE A 103 -6.47 4.83 -15.41
C ILE A 103 -7.43 4.25 -16.46
N ARG A 104 -8.09 3.13 -16.16
CA ARG A 104 -9.05 2.49 -17.08
C ARG A 104 -10.21 3.39 -17.49
N SER A 105 -10.64 4.29 -16.62
CA SER A 105 -11.69 5.27 -16.91
C SER A 105 -11.17 6.55 -17.61
N GLY A 106 -9.87 6.68 -17.86
CA GLY A 106 -9.25 7.83 -18.50
C GLY A 106 -9.20 9.09 -17.63
N GLN A 107 -9.40 8.97 -16.31
CA GLN A 107 -9.32 10.12 -15.38
C GLN A 107 -7.88 10.53 -15.08
N ILE A 108 -6.96 9.57 -15.10
CA ILE A 108 -5.52 9.80 -14.96
C ILE A 108 -4.77 8.94 -15.98
N LEU A 109 -3.56 9.34 -16.35
CA LEU A 109 -2.69 8.58 -17.25
C LEU A 109 -1.77 7.62 -16.50
N THR A 110 -1.29 8.03 -15.32
CA THR A 110 -0.34 7.24 -14.55
C THR A 110 -0.64 7.30 -13.05
N ALA A 111 -0.14 6.32 -12.31
CA ALA A 111 -0.19 6.33 -10.87
C ALA A 111 1.06 5.69 -10.25
N VAL A 112 1.60 6.34 -9.22
CA VAL A 112 2.52 5.73 -8.26
C VAL A 112 1.66 5.04 -7.21
N THR A 113 1.71 3.70 -7.13
CA THR A 113 0.81 2.93 -6.27
C THR A 113 1.50 1.72 -5.64
N GLY A 114 0.91 1.20 -4.59
CA GLY A 114 1.47 0.07 -3.83
C GLY A 114 1.16 0.20 -2.36
N GLY A 115 2.09 -0.20 -1.50
CA GLY A 115 1.89 -0.10 -0.05
C GLY A 115 3.18 -0.08 0.74
N ALA A 116 3.06 0.38 1.98
CA ALA A 116 4.16 0.40 2.94
C ALA A 116 3.64 0.34 4.38
N ASP A 117 4.28 -0.49 5.19
CA ASP A 117 4.04 -0.50 6.63
C ASP A 117 5.36 -0.63 7.40
N SER A 118 5.42 0.05 8.55
CA SER A 118 6.53 0.01 9.50
C SER A 118 5.97 0.12 10.91
N MET A 119 5.69 -1.05 11.52
CA MET A 119 5.04 -1.16 12.82
C MET A 119 5.93 -1.85 13.87
N LEU A 120 7.25 -1.98 13.62
CA LEU A 120 8.21 -2.60 14.54
C LEU A 120 8.57 -1.66 15.69
N CYS A 121 7.58 -1.25 16.47
CA CYS A 121 7.74 -0.52 17.71
C CYS A 121 7.18 -1.33 18.88
N PHE A 122 7.56 -0.97 20.11
CA PHE A 122 7.20 -1.75 21.29
C PHE A 122 5.69 -1.90 21.46
N GLY A 123 4.94 -0.80 21.36
CA GLY A 123 3.48 -0.82 21.46
C GLY A 123 2.82 -1.62 20.33
N GLY A 124 3.32 -1.49 19.11
CA GLY A 124 2.86 -2.26 17.96
C GLY A 124 3.04 -3.77 18.15
N LEU A 125 4.26 -4.20 18.50
CA LEU A 125 4.55 -5.62 18.76
C LEU A 125 3.69 -6.19 19.89
N LYS A 126 3.49 -5.45 20.99
CA LYS A 126 2.64 -5.88 22.10
C LYS A 126 1.17 -6.01 21.70
N ALA A 127 0.68 -5.15 20.82
CA ALA A 127 -0.68 -5.27 20.29
C ALA A 127 -0.84 -6.56 19.45
N TRP A 128 0.13 -6.88 18.59
CA TRP A 128 0.12 -8.11 17.80
C TRP A 128 0.28 -9.38 18.66
N GLU A 129 1.15 -9.36 19.69
CA GLU A 129 1.25 -10.46 20.67
C GLU A 129 -0.09 -10.74 21.36
N GLY A 130 -0.85 -9.67 21.64
CA GLY A 130 -2.17 -9.78 22.28
C GLY A 130 -3.19 -10.58 21.47
N LEU A 131 -3.04 -10.62 20.13
CA LEU A 131 -3.88 -11.43 19.24
C LEU A 131 -3.53 -12.93 19.27
N ARG A 132 -2.38 -13.31 19.83
CA ARG A 132 -1.91 -14.71 19.94
C ARG A 132 -1.76 -15.40 18.58
N ILE A 133 -1.38 -14.68 17.55
CA ILE A 133 -1.19 -15.16 16.17
C ILE A 133 0.27 -15.12 15.71
N MET A 134 1.17 -14.70 16.59
CA MET A 134 2.61 -14.62 16.29
C MET A 134 3.32 -15.92 16.66
N THR A 135 4.36 -16.28 15.90
CA THR A 135 5.30 -17.35 16.21
C THR A 135 6.64 -16.79 16.65
N THR A 136 7.39 -17.57 17.44
CA THR A 136 8.78 -17.28 17.83
C THR A 136 9.80 -18.05 16.99
N ASP A 137 9.35 -18.87 16.04
CA ASP A 137 10.23 -19.70 15.19
C ASP A 137 10.34 -19.11 13.77
N LYS A 138 9.46 -19.51 12.86
CA LYS A 138 9.53 -19.14 11.44
C LYS A 138 8.15 -18.86 10.86
N CYS A 139 8.09 -17.87 9.98
CA CYS A 139 6.94 -17.66 9.12
C CYS A 139 6.96 -18.71 7.99
N ARG A 140 5.95 -19.60 7.98
CA ARG A 140 5.83 -20.74 7.04
C ARG A 140 4.46 -20.73 6.37
N PRO A 141 4.17 -19.77 5.47
CA PRO A 141 2.89 -19.72 4.79
C PRO A 141 2.65 -21.01 4.00
N PHE A 142 1.40 -21.47 4.00
CA PHE A 142 0.93 -22.70 3.36
C PHE A 142 1.54 -24.03 3.87
N CYS A 143 2.44 -24.00 4.83
CA CYS A 143 3.02 -25.20 5.42
C CYS A 143 2.06 -25.87 6.40
N ALA A 144 2.03 -27.21 6.44
CA ALA A 144 1.22 -27.96 7.40
C ALA A 144 1.62 -27.71 8.87
N THR A 145 2.88 -27.34 9.12
CA THR A 145 3.42 -27.04 10.45
C THR A 145 3.47 -25.54 10.75
N ARG A 146 2.73 -24.71 10.01
CA ARG A 146 2.64 -23.28 10.34
C ARG A 146 1.98 -23.08 11.69
N ASP A 147 2.48 -22.16 12.48
CA ASP A 147 2.07 -21.89 13.84
C ASP A 147 1.90 -20.41 14.18
N GLY A 148 2.04 -19.54 13.19
CA GLY A 148 1.87 -18.11 13.37
C GLY A 148 2.62 -17.27 12.36
N MET A 149 2.53 -15.95 12.54
CA MET A 149 3.21 -14.95 11.71
C MET A 149 4.39 -14.31 12.46
N ILE A 150 5.29 -13.68 11.71
CA ILE A 150 6.33 -12.79 12.23
C ILE A 150 6.06 -11.39 11.69
N GLN A 151 5.94 -10.42 12.59
CA GLN A 151 5.78 -9.02 12.21
C GLN A 151 7.05 -8.51 11.52
N SER A 152 6.88 -7.87 10.39
CA SER A 152 7.94 -7.27 9.57
C SER A 152 7.56 -5.86 9.15
N GLU A 153 8.45 -5.20 8.44
CA GLU A 153 8.21 -3.91 7.79
C GLU A 153 8.73 -3.94 6.35
N GLY A 154 8.16 -3.12 5.48
CA GLY A 154 8.56 -3.07 4.09
C GLY A 154 7.71 -2.10 3.27
N ALA A 155 8.10 -1.94 2.02
CA ALA A 155 7.37 -1.21 1.01
C ALA A 155 7.57 -1.84 -0.36
N THR A 156 6.51 -1.80 -1.16
CA THR A 156 6.56 -2.12 -2.59
C THR A 156 5.74 -1.08 -3.34
N VAL A 157 6.34 -0.51 -4.39
CA VAL A 157 5.72 0.54 -5.20
C VAL A 157 5.82 0.16 -6.67
N PHE A 158 4.75 0.39 -7.40
CA PHE A 158 4.62 0.19 -8.84
C PHE A 158 4.29 1.52 -9.51
N ILE A 159 4.71 1.66 -10.75
CA ILE A 159 4.16 2.63 -11.69
C ILE A 159 3.12 1.90 -12.53
N LEU A 160 1.85 2.29 -12.37
CA LEU A 160 0.80 1.92 -13.31
C LEU A 160 0.63 3.02 -14.33
N GLU A 161 0.47 2.64 -15.58
CA GLU A 161 0.43 3.57 -16.71
C GLU A 161 -0.59 3.08 -17.74
N GLU A 162 -1.26 4.01 -18.39
CA GLU A 162 -2.14 3.70 -19.52
C GLU A 162 -1.30 3.07 -20.65
N LEU A 163 -1.81 2.01 -21.27
CA LEU A 163 -1.03 1.17 -22.18
C LEU A 163 -0.48 1.93 -23.41
N GLU A 164 -1.32 2.71 -24.08
CA GLU A 164 -0.90 3.46 -25.27
C GLU A 164 0.12 4.55 -24.92
N HIS A 165 -0.01 5.15 -23.74
CA HIS A 165 0.96 6.10 -23.24
C HIS A 165 2.31 5.42 -22.97
N ALA A 166 2.31 4.25 -22.32
CA ALA A 166 3.53 3.45 -22.08
C ALA A 166 4.22 3.03 -23.39
N LEU A 167 3.44 2.55 -24.37
CA LEU A 167 3.93 2.18 -25.68
C LEU A 167 4.52 3.37 -26.46
N SER A 168 3.88 4.54 -26.38
CA SER A 168 4.34 5.75 -27.09
C SER A 168 5.73 6.23 -26.66
N ARG A 169 6.13 5.96 -25.42
CA ARG A 169 7.45 6.29 -24.88
C ARG A 169 8.43 5.11 -24.86
N ASN A 170 8.06 3.96 -25.46
CA ASN A 170 8.82 2.71 -25.45
C ASN A 170 9.17 2.23 -24.03
N ALA A 171 8.20 2.27 -23.12
CA ALA A 171 8.40 1.78 -21.76
C ALA A 171 8.72 0.29 -21.72
N ASP A 172 9.53 -0.13 -20.73
CA ASP A 172 9.72 -1.54 -20.43
C ASP A 172 8.54 -2.03 -19.60
N ILE A 173 7.59 -2.74 -20.25
CA ILE A 173 6.33 -3.19 -19.65
C ILE A 173 6.52 -4.58 -19.07
N TYR A 174 6.40 -4.71 -17.74
CA TYR A 174 6.53 -6.00 -17.05
C TYR A 174 5.29 -6.88 -17.19
N ALA A 175 4.10 -6.27 -17.12
CA ALA A 175 2.82 -6.96 -17.22
C ALA A 175 1.68 -5.97 -17.49
N GLU A 176 0.55 -6.49 -17.94
CA GLU A 176 -0.70 -5.77 -18.03
C GLU A 176 -1.63 -6.15 -16.86
N LEU A 177 -2.16 -5.16 -16.14
CA LEU A 177 -3.18 -5.37 -15.13
C LEU A 177 -4.55 -5.37 -15.82
N VAL A 178 -5.15 -6.55 -15.98
CA VAL A 178 -6.34 -6.72 -16.81
C VAL A 178 -7.65 -6.81 -16.04
N GLY A 179 -7.60 -7.03 -14.73
CA GLY A 179 -8.80 -7.10 -13.91
C GLY A 179 -8.54 -6.86 -12.43
N TYR A 180 -9.56 -6.41 -11.74
CA TYR A 180 -9.54 -6.13 -10.31
C TYR A 180 -10.91 -6.33 -9.69
N SER A 181 -10.93 -6.76 -8.45
CA SER A 181 -12.15 -6.76 -7.64
C SER A 181 -11.87 -6.49 -6.17
N MET A 182 -12.91 -6.16 -5.45
CA MET A 182 -12.93 -6.08 -3.99
C MET A 182 -14.32 -6.44 -3.48
N ASN A 183 -14.38 -7.01 -2.29
CA ASN A 183 -15.62 -7.30 -1.58
C ASN A 183 -15.41 -7.22 -0.08
N SER A 184 -16.48 -7.40 0.68
CA SER A 184 -16.44 -7.55 2.14
C SER A 184 -17.08 -8.89 2.51
N ASP A 185 -16.50 -9.57 3.49
CA ASP A 185 -17.05 -10.83 4.00
C ASP A 185 -18.34 -10.63 4.80
N ALA A 186 -18.48 -9.49 5.49
CA ALA A 186 -19.60 -9.17 6.38
C ALA A 186 -19.93 -10.31 7.38
N PHE A 187 -18.88 -11.02 7.86
CA PHE A 187 -19.01 -12.23 8.65
C PHE A 187 -18.46 -12.04 10.08
N ASP A 188 -17.17 -11.84 10.23
CA ASP A 188 -16.49 -11.71 11.53
C ASP A 188 -15.34 -10.70 11.42
N ILE A 189 -14.98 -10.06 12.54
CA ILE A 189 -13.93 -9.04 12.52
C ILE A 189 -12.52 -9.63 12.36
N MET A 190 -12.33 -10.89 12.74
CA MET A 190 -11.02 -11.56 12.74
C MET A 190 -10.97 -12.79 11.84
N ILE A 191 -12.07 -13.49 11.68
CA ILE A 191 -12.14 -14.77 10.96
C ILE A 191 -12.55 -14.51 9.51
N PRO A 192 -11.66 -14.75 8.52
CA PRO A 192 -11.99 -14.56 7.11
C PRO A 192 -13.01 -15.61 6.63
N SER A 193 -13.89 -15.22 5.73
CA SER A 193 -14.80 -16.13 5.06
C SER A 193 -14.14 -16.74 3.81
N PRO A 194 -14.03 -18.08 3.71
CA PRO A 194 -13.55 -18.72 2.49
C PRO A 194 -14.37 -18.33 1.25
N LYS A 195 -15.69 -18.18 1.38
CA LYS A 195 -16.58 -17.73 0.29
C LYS A 195 -16.33 -16.30 -0.13
N GLY A 196 -15.95 -15.42 0.81
CA GLY A 196 -15.59 -14.04 0.49
C GLY A 196 -14.33 -13.97 -0.35
N LEU A 197 -13.31 -14.75 0.01
CA LEU A 197 -12.06 -14.83 -0.74
C LEU A 197 -12.26 -15.44 -2.14
N GLU A 198 -13.01 -16.55 -2.25
CA GLU A 198 -13.40 -17.19 -3.50
C GLU A 198 -14.09 -16.18 -4.42
N ARG A 199 -15.11 -15.47 -3.90
CA ARG A 199 -15.83 -14.43 -4.64
C ARG A 199 -14.94 -13.30 -5.14
N ALA A 200 -13.96 -12.86 -4.34
CA ALA A 200 -13.01 -11.83 -4.79
C ALA A 200 -12.21 -12.29 -6.01
N MET A 201 -11.73 -13.54 -6.00
CA MET A 201 -10.99 -14.10 -7.12
C MET A 201 -11.86 -14.24 -8.37
N GLU A 202 -13.07 -14.79 -8.25
CA GLU A 202 -14.03 -14.94 -9.34
C GLU A 202 -14.41 -13.60 -9.98
N LEU A 203 -14.66 -12.58 -9.17
CA LEU A 203 -14.99 -11.24 -9.65
C LEU A 203 -13.82 -10.59 -10.39
N ALA A 204 -12.58 -10.80 -9.94
CA ALA A 204 -11.40 -10.28 -10.62
C ALA A 204 -11.19 -10.95 -11.99
N LEU A 205 -11.39 -12.28 -12.08
CA LEU A 205 -11.36 -13.02 -13.35
C LEU A 205 -12.50 -12.57 -14.29
N THR A 206 -13.70 -12.34 -13.74
CA THR A 206 -14.85 -11.83 -14.51
C THR A 206 -14.56 -10.44 -15.07
N ASP A 207 -13.97 -9.52 -14.26
CA ASP A 207 -13.56 -8.19 -14.71
C ASP A 207 -12.50 -8.26 -15.82
N ALA A 208 -11.55 -9.20 -15.67
CA ALA A 208 -10.53 -9.48 -16.67
C ALA A 208 -11.05 -10.21 -17.93
N LYS A 209 -12.25 -10.79 -17.89
CA LYS A 209 -12.80 -11.68 -18.92
C LYS A 209 -11.91 -12.90 -19.18
N LEU A 210 -11.33 -13.44 -18.14
CA LEU A 210 -10.46 -14.62 -18.16
C LEU A 210 -11.15 -15.82 -17.53
N ASP A 211 -10.79 -16.99 -18.03
CA ASP A 211 -11.19 -18.27 -17.44
C ASP A 211 -10.13 -18.67 -16.36
N PRO A 212 -10.54 -19.28 -15.23
CA PRO A 212 -9.60 -19.79 -14.22
C PRO A 212 -8.58 -20.81 -14.75
N GLU A 213 -8.85 -21.43 -15.89
CA GLU A 213 -7.96 -22.43 -16.53
C GLU A 213 -6.92 -21.82 -17.50
N CYS A 214 -6.90 -20.47 -17.63
CA CYS A 214 -5.95 -19.78 -18.51
C CYS A 214 -4.55 -19.63 -17.89
#